data_5234aa3169bc750d8f94c99ff455aea2
#
_entry.id   5234aa3169bc750d8f94c99ff455aea2
#
_cell.length_a   1.000
_cell.length_b   1.000
_cell.length_c   1.000
_cell.angle_alpha   90.00
_cell.angle_beta   90.00
_cell.angle_gamma   90.00
#
_symmetry.space_group_name_H-M   'P 1'
#
loop_
_entity.id
_entity.type
_entity.pdbx_description
1 polymer ?
#
loop_
_entity_poly.entity_id
_entity_poly.type
_entity_poly.pdbx_seq_one_letter_code
_entity_poly.pdbx_strand_id
1 'polypeptide(L)'
;MVDRDRVLALVHGESNEVISWTMGFFDEQLAETLLGEDCIPSDILPSSEFSYGASPRQDWETKALFAERARIPAVSVGWGACLSFGHGGPGEFSEKAISITEQRRITVYETGVHKEVRYDPHFYHNYDYPLRDLSSLDIPLPDPDNPLRYQGLAEEIAYHKDRGRMTYANLNGFFSGVHYFLYPYDKFLMDLLLEPKATKQLVDTLARYNLRVAEHLLRAGVDMLCFCDDLGSDASLLVSPELYRRYFRPWHAQLAELCRSYGAVLHMHSHGNINPIMDDLYELGIDMLNPVDPTEHMDIASLVERYGDRITFVGGINKFFFDWDEVRQWEYLNKLYSSVQAGFFLMDSGGIPECVGKAEWRRFNEMKDELKRMYGR
;
A
#
# COMPACT_ATOMS: atom_id res chain seq x y z
N MET A 1 7.53 8.95 -16.47
CA MET A 1 7.72 8.27 -15.16
C MET A 1 9.15 8.53 -14.69
N VAL A 2 9.39 8.53 -13.38
CA VAL A 2 10.75 8.63 -12.82
C VAL A 2 11.50 7.34 -13.17
N ASP A 3 12.75 7.47 -13.58
CA ASP A 3 13.61 6.35 -13.92
C ASP A 3 13.86 5.46 -12.68
N ARG A 4 13.93 4.15 -12.88
CA ARG A 4 14.12 3.14 -11.82
C ARG A 4 15.37 3.43 -10.96
N ASP A 5 16.47 3.79 -11.62
CA ASP A 5 17.74 4.01 -10.92
C ASP A 5 17.69 5.25 -10.01
N ARG A 6 16.94 6.28 -10.41
CA ARG A 6 16.69 7.45 -9.55
C ARG A 6 15.85 7.11 -8.33
N VAL A 7 14.83 6.25 -8.48
CA VAL A 7 14.03 5.78 -7.33
C VAL A 7 14.92 4.99 -6.37
N LEU A 8 15.71 4.07 -6.88
CA LEU A 8 16.62 3.26 -6.06
C LEU A 8 17.71 4.11 -5.39
N ALA A 9 18.29 5.08 -6.09
CA ALA A 9 19.26 6.02 -5.50
C ALA A 9 18.66 6.80 -4.32
N LEU A 10 17.38 7.21 -4.44
CA LEU A 10 16.68 7.86 -3.32
C LEU A 10 16.47 6.89 -2.13
N VAL A 11 16.00 5.67 -2.42
CA VAL A 11 15.76 4.65 -1.38
C VAL A 11 17.06 4.26 -0.66
N HIS A 12 18.18 4.24 -1.36
CA HIS A 12 19.48 3.92 -0.77
C HIS A 12 20.20 5.13 -0.11
N GLY A 13 19.54 6.29 -0.03
CA GLY A 13 20.12 7.49 0.57
C GLY A 13 21.22 8.15 -0.28
N GLU A 14 21.32 7.80 -1.56
CA GLU A 14 22.31 8.33 -2.52
C GLU A 14 21.81 9.62 -3.21
N SER A 15 20.58 10.01 -2.96
CA SER A 15 19.93 11.20 -3.53
C SER A 15 19.17 11.99 -2.49
N ASN A 16 19.22 13.32 -2.61
CA ASN A 16 18.42 14.25 -1.79
C ASN A 16 17.17 14.75 -2.53
N GLU A 17 16.76 14.08 -3.60
CA GLU A 17 15.58 14.47 -4.36
C GLU A 17 14.30 14.33 -3.56
N VAL A 18 13.32 15.17 -3.91
CA VAL A 18 11.93 14.98 -3.54
C VAL A 18 11.18 14.43 -4.74
N ILE A 19 10.83 13.16 -4.69
CA ILE A 19 10.07 12.49 -5.73
C ILE A 19 8.59 12.46 -5.32
N SER A 20 7.68 12.82 -6.22
CA SER A 20 6.25 12.68 -5.97
C SER A 20 5.87 11.20 -6.01
N TRP A 21 5.07 10.80 -5.02
CA TRP A 21 4.38 9.52 -5.01
C TRP A 21 2.93 9.78 -4.59
N THR A 22 2.03 9.80 -5.53
CA THR A 22 0.62 9.98 -5.24
C THR A 22 0.02 8.62 -4.91
N MET A 23 -0.67 8.53 -3.79
CA MET A 23 -1.46 7.37 -3.45
C MET A 23 -2.74 7.41 -4.30
N GLY A 24 -2.61 6.93 -5.54
CA GLY A 24 -3.73 6.86 -6.44
C GLY A 24 -4.62 5.70 -6.03
N PHE A 25 -5.73 5.98 -5.37
CA PHE A 25 -6.86 5.08 -5.46
C PHE A 25 -7.45 5.26 -6.85
N PHE A 26 -7.58 4.16 -7.56
CA PHE A 26 -8.16 4.19 -8.88
C PHE A 26 -9.68 4.23 -8.70
N ASP A 27 -10.25 5.41 -8.57
CA ASP A 27 -11.65 5.59 -8.87
C ASP A 27 -11.81 5.99 -10.34
N GLU A 28 -13.01 5.77 -10.85
CA GLU A 28 -13.37 6.06 -12.24
C GLU A 28 -13.13 7.53 -12.57
N GLN A 29 -13.44 8.41 -11.64
CA GLN A 29 -13.33 9.86 -11.76
C GLN A 29 -11.88 10.33 -11.78
N LEU A 30 -11.00 9.74 -10.95
CA LEU A 30 -9.58 10.04 -10.97
C LEU A 30 -8.93 9.53 -12.27
N ALA A 31 -9.30 8.35 -12.73
CA ALA A 31 -8.85 7.82 -14.01
C ALA A 31 -9.25 8.72 -15.17
N GLU A 32 -10.52 9.13 -15.25
CA GLU A 32 -10.99 10.11 -16.24
C GLU A 32 -10.21 11.43 -16.15
N THR A 33 -9.96 11.90 -14.94
CA THR A 33 -9.22 13.14 -14.70
C THR A 33 -7.78 13.05 -15.22
N LEU A 34 -7.11 11.93 -14.98
CA LEU A 34 -5.70 11.77 -15.29
C LEU A 34 -5.43 11.21 -16.69
N LEU A 35 -6.22 10.27 -17.16
CA LEU A 35 -6.03 9.58 -18.42
C LEU A 35 -6.86 10.17 -19.57
N GLY A 36 -8.03 10.71 -19.27
CA GLY A 36 -9.05 11.10 -20.25
C GLY A 36 -9.95 9.93 -20.64
N GLU A 37 -11.12 10.26 -21.18
CA GLU A 37 -12.21 9.29 -21.43
C GLU A 37 -11.79 8.14 -22.37
N ASP A 38 -10.90 8.39 -23.33
CA ASP A 38 -10.45 7.39 -24.32
C ASP A 38 -9.45 6.35 -23.79
N CYS A 39 -8.94 6.54 -22.58
CA CYS A 39 -7.87 5.73 -22.01
C CYS A 39 -8.32 4.84 -20.85
N ILE A 40 -9.59 4.87 -20.50
CA ILE A 40 -10.14 4.05 -19.41
C ILE A 40 -10.51 2.68 -19.98
N PRO A 41 -9.86 1.60 -19.53
CA PRO A 41 -10.29 0.26 -19.91
C PRO A 41 -11.75 0.03 -19.51
N SER A 42 -12.56 -0.47 -20.43
CA SER A 42 -14.00 -0.70 -20.24
C SER A 42 -14.34 -1.75 -19.17
N ASP A 43 -13.35 -2.44 -18.66
CA ASP A 43 -13.43 -3.49 -17.65
C ASP A 43 -12.88 -3.07 -16.27
N ILE A 44 -12.57 -1.79 -16.07
CA ILE A 44 -12.32 -1.24 -14.74
C ILE A 44 -13.61 -1.33 -13.96
N LEU A 45 -13.58 -2.16 -12.91
CA LEU A 45 -14.70 -2.23 -11.99
C LEU A 45 -14.75 -0.94 -11.18
N PRO A 46 -15.87 -0.19 -11.20
CA PRO A 46 -16.01 0.99 -10.37
C PRO A 46 -15.79 0.63 -8.91
N SER A 47 -15.04 1.47 -8.21
CA SER A 47 -14.93 1.46 -6.74
C SER A 47 -14.38 0.20 -6.07
N SER A 48 -13.26 -0.33 -6.48
CA SER A 48 -12.47 -1.03 -5.49
C SER A 48 -11.47 -0.03 -4.91
N GLU A 49 -11.46 0.17 -3.61
CA GLU A 49 -10.57 1.11 -2.89
C GLU A 49 -9.09 0.94 -3.21
N PHE A 50 -8.71 -0.13 -3.86
CA PHE A 50 -7.33 -0.49 -4.17
C PHE A 50 -7.15 -0.99 -5.60
N SER A 51 -8.12 -0.82 -6.49
CA SER A 51 -7.99 -1.29 -7.85
C SER A 51 -7.21 -0.31 -8.72
N TYR A 52 -5.94 -0.42 -8.68
CA TYR A 52 -5.12 0.05 -9.78
C TYR A 52 -5.41 -0.81 -11.02
N GLY A 53 -6.37 -0.42 -11.80
CA GLY A 53 -6.67 -1.08 -13.04
C GLY A 53 -6.79 -2.60 -12.92
N ALA A 54 -7.97 -3.06 -12.75
CA ALA A 54 -8.26 -4.34 -12.15
C ALA A 54 -8.13 -5.57 -13.04
N SER A 55 -7.69 -5.49 -14.25
CA SER A 55 -7.53 -6.71 -15.02
C SER A 55 -6.07 -7.13 -15.10
N PRO A 56 -5.71 -8.35 -14.73
CA PRO A 56 -4.35 -8.86 -14.88
C PRO A 56 -3.87 -8.94 -16.33
N ARG A 57 -4.77 -8.73 -17.27
CA ARG A 57 -4.50 -8.69 -18.71
C ARG A 57 -4.62 -7.30 -19.28
N GLN A 58 -4.72 -6.29 -18.44
CA GLN A 58 -4.67 -4.94 -18.95
C GLN A 58 -3.39 -4.71 -19.69
N ASP A 59 -3.52 -3.93 -20.73
CA ASP A 59 -2.40 -3.36 -21.43
C ASP A 59 -1.40 -2.77 -20.42
N TRP A 60 -0.25 -3.38 -20.31
CA TRP A 60 0.81 -2.98 -19.38
C TRP A 60 1.24 -1.52 -19.61
N GLU A 61 1.07 -1.01 -20.83
CA GLU A 61 1.35 0.39 -21.16
C GLU A 61 0.29 1.33 -20.54
N THR A 62 -0.98 0.93 -20.48
CA THR A 62 -2.03 1.72 -19.80
C THR A 62 -1.76 1.83 -18.29
N LYS A 63 -1.33 0.74 -17.65
CA LYS A 63 -0.89 0.78 -16.23
C LYS A 63 0.28 1.76 -16.04
N ALA A 64 1.27 1.69 -16.92
CA ALA A 64 2.42 2.59 -16.86
C ALA A 64 2.04 4.05 -17.11
N LEU A 65 1.16 4.30 -18.06
CA LEU A 65 0.63 5.64 -18.34
C LEU A 65 -0.14 6.20 -17.14
N PHE A 66 -0.95 5.36 -16.48
CA PHE A 66 -1.62 5.76 -15.24
C PHE A 66 -0.61 6.12 -14.15
N ALA A 67 0.35 5.25 -13.87
CA ALA A 67 1.39 5.51 -12.88
C ALA A 67 2.17 6.80 -13.18
N GLU A 68 2.48 7.06 -14.45
CA GLU A 68 3.13 8.31 -14.87
C GLU A 68 2.26 9.53 -14.62
N ARG A 69 0.97 9.48 -15.00
CA ARG A 69 0.03 10.60 -14.84
C ARG A 69 -0.30 10.87 -13.37
N ALA A 70 -0.47 9.81 -12.58
CA ALA A 70 -0.66 9.89 -11.14
C ALA A 70 0.63 10.23 -10.38
N ARG A 71 1.79 10.31 -11.09
CA ARG A 71 3.11 10.54 -10.48
C ARG A 71 3.48 9.48 -9.45
N ILE A 72 3.14 8.22 -9.72
CA ILE A 72 3.62 7.06 -8.97
C ILE A 72 4.94 6.62 -9.61
N PRO A 73 6.03 6.53 -8.84
CA PRO A 73 7.35 6.26 -9.41
C PRO A 73 7.60 4.80 -9.79
N ALA A 74 6.63 3.91 -9.54
CA ALA A 74 6.71 2.48 -9.81
C ALA A 74 5.41 1.94 -10.40
N VAL A 75 5.47 0.82 -11.11
CA VAL A 75 4.30 0.14 -11.69
C VAL A 75 3.93 -1.07 -10.84
N SER A 76 2.65 -1.17 -10.48
CA SER A 76 2.13 -2.34 -9.77
C SER A 76 2.05 -3.57 -10.68
N VAL A 77 2.54 -4.70 -10.17
CA VAL A 77 2.55 -6.01 -10.84
C VAL A 77 2.08 -7.10 -9.89
N GLY A 78 1.86 -8.32 -10.39
CA GLY A 78 1.56 -9.47 -9.53
C GLY A 78 0.16 -9.50 -8.96
N TRP A 79 -0.80 -8.97 -9.69
CA TRP A 79 -2.21 -9.02 -9.34
C TRP A 79 -2.71 -10.46 -9.19
N GLY A 80 -3.38 -10.73 -8.06
CA GLY A 80 -3.88 -12.06 -7.71
C GLY A 80 -2.87 -12.96 -7.02
N ALA A 81 -1.64 -12.53 -6.84
CA ALA A 81 -0.65 -13.30 -6.11
C ALA A 81 -0.98 -13.41 -4.62
N CYS A 82 -1.28 -12.30 -3.95
CA CYS A 82 -1.68 -12.29 -2.54
C CYS A 82 -3.19 -12.46 -2.36
N LEU A 83 -3.63 -12.60 -1.11
CA LEU A 83 -5.05 -12.51 -0.75
C LEU A 83 -5.57 -11.14 -1.20
N SER A 84 -6.72 -11.11 -1.84
CA SER A 84 -7.15 -9.95 -2.59
C SER A 84 -7.81 -8.90 -1.70
N PHE A 85 -7.40 -7.66 -1.84
CA PHE A 85 -8.13 -6.47 -1.38
C PHE A 85 -9.19 -6.00 -2.40
N GLY A 86 -9.81 -6.89 -3.14
CA GLY A 86 -10.73 -6.52 -4.22
C GLY A 86 -10.02 -6.29 -5.56
N HIS A 87 -8.81 -6.71 -5.68
CA HIS A 87 -8.07 -6.68 -6.93
C HIS A 87 -8.41 -7.91 -7.74
N GLY A 88 -8.89 -7.71 -8.93
CA GLY A 88 -9.12 -8.82 -9.85
C GLY A 88 -7.84 -9.60 -10.09
N GLY A 89 -7.75 -10.78 -9.51
CA GLY A 89 -6.78 -11.77 -9.92
C GLY A 89 -7.22 -12.44 -11.23
N PRO A 90 -6.39 -13.27 -11.85
CA PRO A 90 -6.81 -14.03 -13.03
C PRO A 90 -7.93 -14.99 -12.66
N GLY A 91 -9.13 -14.77 -13.21
CA GLY A 91 -10.26 -15.66 -13.15
C GLY A 91 -10.74 -15.99 -11.73
N GLU A 92 -10.42 -17.18 -11.25
CA GLU A 92 -10.91 -17.71 -9.96
C GLU A 92 -10.34 -17.04 -8.71
N PHE A 93 -9.24 -16.30 -8.84
CA PHE A 93 -8.60 -15.56 -7.73
C PHE A 93 -9.18 -14.17 -7.54
N SER A 94 -10.15 -13.80 -8.36
CA SER A 94 -10.82 -12.51 -8.23
C SER A 94 -11.82 -12.51 -7.09
N GLU A 95 -11.99 -11.34 -6.49
CA GLU A 95 -13.17 -11.03 -5.69
C GLU A 95 -14.44 -11.26 -6.54
N LYS A 96 -15.41 -12.01 -6.01
CA LYS A 96 -16.66 -12.30 -6.73
C LYS A 96 -17.77 -11.40 -6.20
N ALA A 97 -18.34 -10.57 -7.08
CA ALA A 97 -19.51 -9.81 -6.75
C ALA A 97 -20.73 -10.75 -6.67
N ILE A 98 -21.41 -10.77 -5.51
CA ILE A 98 -22.62 -11.55 -5.28
C ILE A 98 -23.90 -10.70 -5.30
N SER A 99 -23.77 -9.39 -5.10
CA SER A 99 -24.86 -8.44 -5.22
C SER A 99 -24.33 -7.06 -5.59
N ILE A 100 -24.88 -6.44 -6.59
CA ILE A 100 -24.61 -5.04 -6.97
C ILE A 100 -25.94 -4.33 -7.12
N THR A 101 -26.12 -3.21 -6.44
CA THR A 101 -27.27 -2.31 -6.53
C THR A 101 -26.79 -0.87 -6.69
N GLU A 102 -27.71 0.08 -6.89
CA GLU A 102 -27.37 1.52 -6.92
C GLU A 102 -26.80 2.05 -5.59
N GLN A 103 -27.04 1.35 -4.48
CA GLN A 103 -26.65 1.82 -3.13
C GLN A 103 -25.45 1.07 -2.56
N ARG A 104 -25.21 -0.17 -3.02
CA ARG A 104 -24.14 -1.01 -2.45
C ARG A 104 -23.68 -2.12 -3.38
N ARG A 105 -22.48 -2.58 -3.09
CA ARG A 105 -21.91 -3.80 -3.65
C ARG A 105 -21.55 -4.77 -2.52
N ILE A 106 -21.83 -6.05 -2.71
CA ILE A 106 -21.42 -7.13 -1.83
C ILE A 106 -20.55 -8.08 -2.63
N THR A 107 -19.38 -8.37 -2.11
CA THR A 107 -18.40 -9.28 -2.72
C THR A 107 -17.97 -10.34 -1.73
N VAL A 108 -17.45 -11.45 -2.24
CA VAL A 108 -16.83 -12.51 -1.46
C VAL A 108 -15.40 -12.70 -1.92
N TYR A 109 -14.48 -12.77 -0.97
CA TYR A 109 -13.08 -13.08 -1.21
C TYR A 109 -12.84 -14.59 -1.27
N GLU A 110 -11.69 -15.01 -1.77
CA GLU A 110 -11.33 -16.43 -1.88
C GLU A 110 -11.22 -17.16 -0.53
N THR A 111 -11.04 -16.44 0.58
CA THR A 111 -11.10 -17.00 1.94
C THR A 111 -12.52 -17.22 2.45
N GLY A 112 -13.52 -16.71 1.74
CA GLY A 112 -14.92 -16.79 2.11
C GLY A 112 -15.46 -15.59 2.87
N VAL A 113 -14.62 -14.63 3.28
CA VAL A 113 -15.10 -13.40 3.93
C VAL A 113 -15.91 -12.55 2.95
N HIS A 114 -16.97 -11.94 3.45
CA HIS A 114 -17.79 -11.03 2.65
C HIS A 114 -17.43 -9.58 2.96
N LYS A 115 -17.42 -8.74 1.92
CA LYS A 115 -17.27 -7.29 2.02
C LYS A 115 -18.52 -6.60 1.48
N GLU A 116 -19.11 -5.71 2.25
CA GLU A 116 -20.12 -4.75 1.79
C GLU A 116 -19.49 -3.38 1.64
N VAL A 117 -19.66 -2.78 0.47
CA VAL A 117 -19.32 -1.38 0.20
C VAL A 117 -20.64 -0.65 -0.08
N ARG A 118 -20.93 0.41 0.66
CA ARG A 118 -22.01 1.36 0.42
C ARG A 118 -21.45 2.60 -0.25
N TYR A 119 -22.18 3.17 -1.19
CA TYR A 119 -21.68 4.29 -1.99
C TYR A 119 -22.00 5.65 -1.36
N ASP A 120 -23.14 5.78 -0.68
CA ASP A 120 -23.55 7.04 -0.05
C ASP A 120 -24.30 6.77 1.28
N PRO A 121 -23.75 7.21 2.46
CA PRO A 121 -22.37 7.66 2.60
C PRO A 121 -21.39 6.52 2.33
N HIS A 122 -20.22 6.84 1.80
CA HIS A 122 -19.23 5.82 1.52
C HIS A 122 -18.79 5.13 2.82
N PHE A 123 -18.97 3.81 2.84
CA PHE A 123 -18.64 2.98 4.00
C PHE A 123 -18.41 1.55 3.54
N TYR A 124 -17.42 0.91 4.10
CA TYR A 124 -17.23 -0.52 3.88
C TYR A 124 -17.00 -1.28 5.19
N HIS A 125 -17.34 -2.56 5.19
CA HIS A 125 -17.03 -3.47 6.29
C HIS A 125 -16.97 -4.91 5.80
N ASN A 126 -16.11 -5.69 6.45
CA ASN A 126 -16.04 -7.12 6.25
C ASN A 126 -16.94 -7.82 7.27
N TYR A 127 -17.60 -8.87 6.84
CA TYR A 127 -18.49 -9.68 7.67
C TYR A 127 -18.51 -11.13 7.19
N ASP A 128 -19.21 -12.00 7.90
CA ASP A 128 -19.31 -13.43 7.59
C ASP A 128 -17.93 -14.10 7.41
N TYR A 129 -17.11 -13.90 8.41
CA TYR A 129 -15.73 -14.40 8.41
C TYR A 129 -15.70 -15.93 8.43
N PRO A 130 -14.68 -16.56 7.77
CA PRO A 130 -14.53 -18.01 7.77
C PRO A 130 -14.26 -18.59 9.15
N LEU A 131 -13.55 -17.86 10.01
CA LEU A 131 -13.32 -18.24 11.39
C LEU A 131 -14.27 -17.46 12.31
N ARG A 132 -15.07 -18.17 13.09
CA ARG A 132 -15.99 -17.59 14.09
C ARG A 132 -15.40 -17.55 15.49
N ASP A 133 -14.49 -18.46 15.77
CA ASP A 133 -13.70 -18.58 16.99
C ASP A 133 -12.40 -19.34 16.70
N LEU A 134 -11.53 -19.47 17.67
CA LEU A 134 -10.23 -20.13 17.55
C LEU A 134 -10.22 -21.58 18.10
N SER A 135 -11.38 -22.18 18.32
CA SER A 135 -11.50 -23.57 18.80
C SER A 135 -11.11 -24.59 17.74
N SER A 136 -11.29 -24.25 16.47
CA SER A 136 -10.81 -25.00 15.33
C SER A 136 -10.03 -24.06 14.42
N LEU A 137 -8.76 -24.36 14.17
CA LEU A 137 -7.87 -23.58 13.29
C LEU A 137 -7.76 -24.23 11.92
N ASP A 138 -8.90 -24.62 11.36
CA ASP A 138 -8.99 -24.97 9.93
C ASP A 138 -9.06 -23.65 9.12
N ILE A 139 -7.87 -23.10 8.82
CA ILE A 139 -7.73 -21.78 8.23
C ILE A 139 -7.80 -21.93 6.71
N PRO A 140 -8.82 -21.36 6.05
CA PRO A 140 -9.07 -21.55 4.62
C PRO A 140 -8.17 -20.64 3.78
N LEU A 141 -6.87 -20.88 3.80
CA LEU A 141 -5.94 -20.21 2.92
C LEU A 141 -5.83 -20.98 1.59
N PRO A 142 -5.83 -20.26 0.47
CA PRO A 142 -5.59 -20.88 -0.83
C PRO A 142 -4.15 -21.38 -0.96
N ASP A 143 -3.87 -22.20 -1.99
CA ASP A 143 -2.51 -22.68 -2.25
C ASP A 143 -1.61 -21.53 -2.74
N PRO A 144 -0.58 -21.13 -1.97
CA PRO A 144 0.35 -20.09 -2.39
C PRO A 144 1.28 -20.52 -3.53
N ASP A 145 1.39 -21.81 -3.80
CA ASP A 145 2.24 -22.38 -4.85
C ASP A 145 1.49 -22.61 -6.17
N ASN A 146 0.20 -22.28 -6.24
CA ASN A 146 -0.56 -22.42 -7.47
C ASN A 146 0.01 -21.53 -8.58
N PRO A 147 0.55 -22.11 -9.67
CA PRO A 147 1.26 -21.35 -10.71
C PRO A 147 0.37 -20.35 -11.45
N LEU A 148 -0.94 -20.54 -11.45
CA LEU A 148 -1.89 -19.61 -12.08
C LEU A 148 -1.89 -18.25 -11.40
N ARG A 149 -1.50 -18.17 -10.11
CA ARG A 149 -1.36 -16.89 -9.39
C ARG A 149 -0.27 -15.97 -9.95
N TYR A 150 0.72 -16.57 -10.60
CA TYR A 150 1.92 -15.90 -11.09
C TYR A 150 2.03 -15.92 -12.61
N GLN A 151 0.97 -16.31 -13.30
CA GLN A 151 0.96 -16.44 -14.75
C GLN A 151 1.20 -15.07 -15.42
N GLY A 152 2.22 -14.99 -16.27
CA GLY A 152 2.59 -13.78 -17.01
C GLY A 152 3.36 -12.74 -16.17
N LEU A 153 3.62 -13.00 -14.89
CA LEU A 153 4.27 -12.04 -13.99
C LEU A 153 5.70 -11.71 -14.41
N ALA A 154 6.50 -12.71 -14.74
CA ALA A 154 7.90 -12.49 -15.13
C ALA A 154 8.01 -11.69 -16.44
N GLU A 155 7.12 -11.95 -17.37
CA GLU A 155 7.03 -11.22 -18.65
C GLU A 155 6.60 -9.76 -18.43
N GLU A 156 5.63 -9.49 -17.53
CA GLU A 156 5.20 -8.14 -17.19
C GLU A 156 6.34 -7.35 -16.53
N ILE A 157 7.03 -7.96 -15.57
CA ILE A 157 8.19 -7.36 -14.91
C ILE A 157 9.27 -7.01 -15.93
N ALA A 158 9.64 -7.95 -16.79
CA ALA A 158 10.65 -7.72 -17.83
C ALA A 158 10.25 -6.58 -18.77
N TYR A 159 8.98 -6.54 -19.21
CA TYR A 159 8.45 -5.48 -20.05
C TYR A 159 8.64 -4.08 -19.46
N HIS A 160 8.39 -3.92 -18.16
CA HIS A 160 8.55 -2.63 -17.48
C HIS A 160 10.03 -2.30 -17.25
N LYS A 161 10.83 -3.27 -16.80
CA LYS A 161 12.27 -3.07 -16.54
C LYS A 161 13.05 -2.71 -17.80
N ASP A 162 12.75 -3.32 -18.93
CA ASP A 162 13.36 -2.99 -20.23
C ASP A 162 13.08 -1.54 -20.67
N ARG A 163 12.09 -0.89 -20.04
CA ARG A 163 11.73 0.52 -20.25
C ARG A 163 12.19 1.43 -19.12
N GLY A 164 13.09 0.97 -18.27
CA GLY A 164 13.64 1.73 -17.15
C GLY A 164 12.62 2.01 -16.03
N ARG A 165 11.54 1.24 -15.94
CA ARG A 165 10.49 1.43 -14.93
C ARG A 165 10.73 0.53 -13.73
N MET A 166 10.55 1.05 -12.52
CA MET A 166 10.52 0.26 -11.29
C MET A 166 9.21 -0.50 -11.18
N THR A 167 9.27 -1.73 -10.69
CA THR A 167 8.09 -2.57 -10.45
C THR A 167 7.91 -2.84 -8.96
N TYR A 168 6.65 -2.87 -8.49
CA TYR A 168 6.32 -3.28 -7.13
C TYR A 168 5.15 -4.23 -7.10
N ALA A 169 5.14 -5.12 -6.12
CA ALA A 169 4.00 -5.98 -5.83
C ALA A 169 3.49 -5.75 -4.41
N ASN A 170 2.17 -5.85 -4.24
CA ASN A 170 1.54 -5.72 -2.93
C ASN A 170 1.51 -7.07 -2.20
N LEU A 171 1.64 -6.99 -0.89
CA LEU A 171 1.51 -8.12 0.02
C LEU A 171 0.67 -7.69 1.23
N ASN A 172 -0.21 -8.54 1.69
CA ASN A 172 -0.95 -8.28 2.92
C ASN A 172 -0.06 -8.39 4.15
N GLY A 173 -0.32 -7.58 5.15
CA GLY A 173 0.37 -7.61 6.42
C GLY A 173 0.03 -8.84 7.26
N PHE A 174 0.73 -8.97 8.37
CA PHE A 174 0.55 -10.09 9.29
C PHE A 174 -0.51 -9.79 10.37
N PHE A 175 -0.72 -8.51 10.68
CA PHE A 175 -1.81 -8.03 11.52
C PHE A 175 -3.07 -7.78 10.70
N SER A 176 -2.98 -6.89 9.70
CA SER A 176 -4.12 -6.50 8.87
C SER A 176 -4.72 -7.68 8.11
N GLY A 177 -3.89 -8.56 7.57
CA GLY A 177 -4.36 -9.73 6.82
C GLY A 177 -5.23 -10.69 7.64
N VAL A 178 -5.01 -10.79 8.96
CA VAL A 178 -5.87 -11.61 9.83
C VAL A 178 -7.29 -11.06 9.85
N HIS A 179 -7.44 -9.78 10.15
CA HIS A 179 -8.77 -9.20 10.34
C HIS A 179 -9.46 -8.78 9.04
N TYR A 180 -8.73 -8.66 7.95
CA TYR A 180 -9.35 -8.46 6.65
C TYR A 180 -9.90 -9.74 6.04
N PHE A 181 -9.24 -10.88 6.25
CA PHE A 181 -9.55 -12.07 5.46
C PHE A 181 -9.96 -13.31 6.25
N LEU A 182 -9.72 -13.37 7.55
CA LEU A 182 -9.85 -14.61 8.32
C LEU A 182 -10.71 -14.51 9.56
N TYR A 183 -10.55 -13.45 10.37
CA TYR A 183 -11.11 -13.41 11.70
C TYR A 183 -11.59 -12.00 12.10
N PRO A 184 -12.76 -11.83 12.76
CA PRO A 184 -13.29 -10.52 13.10
C PRO A 184 -12.31 -9.67 13.92
N TYR A 185 -12.20 -8.39 13.58
CA TYR A 185 -11.24 -7.45 14.14
C TYR A 185 -11.32 -7.31 15.66
N ASP A 186 -12.51 -7.14 16.20
CA ASP A 186 -12.76 -7.01 17.64
C ASP A 186 -12.35 -8.26 18.43
N LYS A 187 -12.70 -9.43 17.91
CA LYS A 187 -12.29 -10.72 18.49
C LYS A 187 -10.78 -10.91 18.40
N PHE A 188 -10.18 -10.60 17.26
CA PHE A 188 -8.73 -10.70 17.08
C PHE A 188 -7.97 -9.89 18.14
N LEU A 189 -8.36 -8.63 18.36
CA LEU A 189 -7.73 -7.80 19.38
C LEU A 189 -7.88 -8.36 20.78
N MET A 190 -9.07 -8.89 21.12
CA MET A 190 -9.29 -9.53 22.43
C MET A 190 -8.44 -10.81 22.59
N ASP A 191 -8.40 -11.65 21.57
CA ASP A 191 -7.77 -12.97 21.63
C ASP A 191 -6.23 -12.93 21.58
N LEU A 192 -5.64 -11.81 21.18
CA LEU A 192 -4.21 -11.57 21.42
C LEU A 192 -3.84 -11.70 22.90
N LEU A 193 -4.80 -11.42 23.80
CA LEU A 193 -4.63 -11.52 25.25
C LEU A 193 -5.31 -12.75 25.85
N LEU A 194 -6.52 -13.11 25.40
CA LEU A 194 -7.34 -14.15 26.00
C LEU A 194 -6.97 -15.54 25.49
N GLU A 195 -6.63 -15.67 24.20
CA GLU A 195 -6.30 -16.93 23.55
C GLU A 195 -4.91 -16.89 22.87
N PRO A 196 -3.83 -16.57 23.62
CA PRO A 196 -2.54 -16.23 23.05
C PRO A 196 -1.88 -17.34 22.22
N LYS A 197 -2.18 -18.61 22.50
CA LYS A 197 -1.63 -19.74 21.75
C LYS A 197 -2.33 -19.94 20.41
N ALA A 198 -3.65 -19.90 20.41
CA ALA A 198 -4.46 -20.07 19.23
C ALA A 198 -4.28 -18.87 18.27
N THR A 199 -4.28 -17.65 18.82
CA THR A 199 -4.02 -16.43 18.04
C THR A 199 -2.62 -16.45 17.43
N LYS A 200 -1.61 -16.89 18.18
CA LYS A 200 -0.27 -17.05 17.61
C LYS A 200 -0.24 -18.04 16.44
N GLN A 201 -0.94 -19.15 16.57
CA GLN A 201 -1.03 -20.13 15.49
C GLN A 201 -1.73 -19.57 14.24
N LEU A 202 -2.80 -18.77 14.42
CA LEU A 202 -3.49 -18.08 13.34
C LEU A 202 -2.54 -17.11 12.61
N VAL A 203 -1.87 -16.21 13.36
CA VAL A 203 -0.89 -15.26 12.80
C VAL A 203 0.24 -15.98 12.09
N ASP A 204 0.83 -17.00 12.71
CA ASP A 204 1.94 -17.78 12.16
C ASP A 204 1.55 -18.50 10.85
N THR A 205 0.30 -18.94 10.73
CA THR A 205 -0.18 -19.63 9.53
C THR A 205 -0.36 -18.66 8.37
N LEU A 206 -0.99 -17.52 8.60
CA LEU A 206 -1.09 -16.45 7.60
C LEU A 206 0.29 -15.93 7.20
N ALA A 207 1.18 -15.73 8.17
CA ALA A 207 2.50 -15.19 7.89
C ALA A 207 3.35 -16.13 7.02
N ARG A 208 3.29 -17.43 7.26
CA ARG A 208 3.95 -18.42 6.36
C ARG A 208 3.38 -18.39 4.95
N TYR A 209 2.06 -18.25 4.81
CA TYR A 209 1.42 -18.07 3.52
C TYR A 209 1.95 -16.82 2.81
N ASN A 210 1.93 -15.67 3.49
CA ASN A 210 2.40 -14.41 2.91
C ASN A 210 3.89 -14.46 2.54
N LEU A 211 4.75 -15.05 3.37
CA LEU A 211 6.16 -15.22 3.03
C LEU A 211 6.37 -16.11 1.80
N ARG A 212 5.52 -17.14 1.62
CA ARG A 212 5.61 -17.98 0.43
C ARG A 212 5.19 -17.23 -0.83
N VAL A 213 4.12 -16.43 -0.76
CA VAL A 213 3.73 -15.53 -1.86
C VAL A 213 4.84 -14.52 -2.15
N ALA A 214 5.42 -13.89 -1.12
CA ALA A 214 6.54 -12.96 -1.26
C ALA A 214 7.73 -13.61 -1.99
N GLU A 215 8.08 -14.84 -1.65
CA GLU A 215 9.17 -15.56 -2.31
C GLU A 215 8.92 -15.76 -3.81
N HIS A 216 7.68 -16.07 -4.23
CA HIS A 216 7.33 -16.17 -5.65
C HIS A 216 7.45 -14.83 -6.38
N LEU A 217 6.97 -13.75 -5.77
CA LEU A 217 7.08 -12.40 -6.32
C LEU A 217 8.54 -11.98 -6.51
N LEU A 218 9.36 -12.22 -5.49
CA LEU A 218 10.80 -11.90 -5.52
C LEU A 218 11.56 -12.76 -6.54
N ARG A 219 11.24 -14.05 -6.66
CA ARG A 219 11.82 -14.93 -7.70
C ARG A 219 11.45 -14.48 -9.11
N ALA A 220 10.28 -13.90 -9.31
CA ALA A 220 9.88 -13.32 -10.59
C ALA A 220 10.66 -12.03 -10.90
N GLY A 221 11.33 -11.44 -9.92
CA GLY A 221 12.25 -10.32 -10.09
C GLY A 221 11.60 -8.95 -9.85
N VAL A 222 10.55 -8.85 -9.04
CA VAL A 222 9.99 -7.56 -8.62
C VAL A 222 11.05 -6.72 -7.89
N ASP A 223 11.06 -5.39 -8.10
CA ASP A 223 12.04 -4.51 -7.46
C ASP A 223 11.70 -4.18 -6.02
N MET A 224 10.42 -4.17 -5.68
CA MET A 224 9.93 -3.77 -4.36
C MET A 224 8.72 -4.58 -3.95
N LEU A 225 8.69 -5.02 -2.69
CA LEU A 225 7.47 -5.50 -2.04
C LEU A 225 6.91 -4.40 -1.14
N CYS A 226 5.65 -4.06 -1.38
CA CYS A 226 4.86 -3.17 -0.52
C CYS A 226 3.91 -4.02 0.31
N PHE A 227 4.13 -4.12 1.63
CA PHE A 227 3.19 -4.82 2.50
C PHE A 227 2.39 -3.84 3.36
N CYS A 228 1.08 -4.12 3.47
CA CYS A 228 0.14 -3.26 4.18
C CYS A 228 -0.21 -3.87 5.53
N ASP A 229 0.24 -3.21 6.60
CA ASP A 229 0.02 -3.69 7.96
C ASP A 229 -0.32 -2.52 8.90
N ASP A 230 -1.61 -2.09 8.88
CA ASP A 230 -2.10 -0.94 9.65
C ASP A 230 -2.08 -1.24 11.15
N LEU A 231 -1.03 -0.80 11.82
CA LEU A 231 -0.76 -1.06 13.23
C LEU A 231 -1.18 0.08 14.16
N GLY A 232 -1.52 1.23 13.60
CA GLY A 232 -1.85 2.44 14.34
C GLY A 232 -3.29 2.93 14.16
N SER A 233 -3.71 3.74 15.10
CA SER A 233 -4.82 4.68 15.00
C SER A 233 -4.28 6.10 14.99
N ASP A 234 -5.11 7.11 14.77
CA ASP A 234 -4.67 8.53 14.83
C ASP A 234 -3.89 8.86 16.11
N ALA A 235 -4.23 8.22 17.23
CA ALA A 235 -3.66 8.55 18.54
C ALA A 235 -2.53 7.62 19.01
N SER A 236 -2.59 6.32 18.65
CA SER A 236 -1.70 5.32 19.22
C SER A 236 -1.67 4.04 18.40
N LEU A 237 -0.77 3.11 18.77
CA LEU A 237 -0.82 1.74 18.27
C LEU A 237 -2.14 1.07 18.63
N LEU A 238 -2.63 0.19 17.76
CA LEU A 238 -3.78 -0.70 17.99
C LEU A 238 -3.45 -1.85 18.94
N VAL A 239 -2.18 -2.19 19.05
CA VAL A 239 -1.65 -3.21 19.97
C VAL A 239 -0.45 -2.63 20.72
N SER A 240 -0.17 -3.13 21.94
CA SER A 240 1.01 -2.66 22.67
C SER A 240 2.32 -3.04 21.95
N PRO A 241 3.42 -2.30 22.14
CA PRO A 241 4.73 -2.67 21.60
C PRO A 241 5.17 -4.10 21.98
N GLU A 242 4.77 -4.60 23.17
CA GLU A 242 5.06 -5.97 23.60
C GLU A 242 4.31 -7.00 22.74
N LEU A 243 3.02 -6.74 22.45
CA LEU A 243 2.22 -7.60 21.57
C LEU A 243 2.76 -7.55 20.14
N TYR A 244 3.12 -6.36 19.65
CA TYR A 244 3.78 -6.22 18.35
C TYR A 244 5.05 -7.09 18.28
N ARG A 245 5.97 -6.95 19.24
CA ARG A 245 7.21 -7.72 19.30
C ARG A 245 7.00 -9.21 19.44
N ARG A 246 5.92 -9.62 20.09
CA ARG A 246 5.58 -11.03 20.32
C ARG A 246 4.99 -11.70 19.07
N TYR A 247 4.07 -11.03 18.37
CA TYR A 247 3.24 -11.64 17.32
C TYR A 247 3.70 -11.29 15.90
N PHE A 248 4.12 -10.05 15.63
CA PHE A 248 4.30 -9.52 14.28
C PHE A 248 5.75 -9.24 13.92
N ARG A 249 6.52 -8.63 14.81
CA ARG A 249 7.95 -8.30 14.57
C ARG A 249 8.78 -9.47 14.04
N PRO A 250 8.66 -10.73 14.54
CA PRO A 250 9.44 -11.85 14.01
C PRO A 250 9.14 -12.16 12.53
N TRP A 251 7.93 -11.88 12.06
CA TRP A 251 7.53 -12.08 10.68
C TRP A 251 7.96 -10.93 9.79
N HIS A 252 7.88 -9.70 10.28
CA HIS A 252 8.48 -8.54 9.61
C HIS A 252 9.99 -8.74 9.42
N ALA A 253 10.69 -9.28 10.42
CA ALA A 253 12.12 -9.61 10.32
C ALA A 253 12.41 -10.63 9.20
N GLN A 254 11.60 -11.68 9.12
CA GLN A 254 11.75 -12.70 8.07
C GLN A 254 11.46 -12.13 6.69
N LEU A 255 10.45 -11.26 6.55
CA LEU A 255 10.14 -10.60 5.29
C LEU A 255 11.28 -9.66 4.86
N ALA A 256 11.83 -8.87 5.80
CA ALA A 256 12.97 -7.99 5.54
C ALA A 256 14.21 -8.77 5.08
N GLU A 257 14.51 -9.88 5.74
CA GLU A 257 15.63 -10.74 5.34
C GLU A 257 15.38 -11.38 3.97
N LEU A 258 14.16 -11.80 3.71
CA LEU A 258 13.78 -12.36 2.41
C LEU A 258 13.97 -11.31 1.30
N CYS A 259 13.45 -10.09 1.44
CA CYS A 259 13.64 -9.01 0.47
C CYS A 259 15.13 -8.72 0.25
N ARG A 260 15.89 -8.60 1.32
CA ARG A 260 17.34 -8.36 1.27
C ARG A 260 18.08 -9.45 0.50
N SER A 261 17.70 -10.73 0.68
CA SER A 261 18.33 -11.85 -0.01
C SER A 261 18.14 -11.84 -1.51
N TYR A 262 17.10 -11.15 -2.00
CA TYR A 262 16.83 -10.93 -3.43
C TYR A 262 17.27 -9.54 -3.93
N GLY A 263 17.79 -8.68 -3.06
CA GLY A 263 18.14 -7.30 -3.41
C GLY A 263 16.93 -6.43 -3.73
N ALA A 264 15.78 -6.76 -3.18
CA ALA A 264 14.53 -6.02 -3.38
C ALA A 264 14.26 -5.08 -2.19
N VAL A 265 13.61 -3.95 -2.49
CA VAL A 265 13.19 -2.95 -1.50
C VAL A 265 11.99 -3.47 -0.71
N LEU A 266 12.03 -3.31 0.61
CA LEU A 266 10.89 -3.57 1.49
C LEU A 266 10.20 -2.25 1.86
N HIS A 267 8.99 -2.04 1.35
CA HIS A 267 8.16 -0.88 1.61
C HIS A 267 7.01 -1.28 2.55
N MET A 268 6.98 -0.71 3.75
CA MET A 268 5.89 -0.91 4.69
C MET A 268 4.85 0.19 4.53
N HIS A 269 3.58 -0.20 4.40
CA HIS A 269 2.44 0.69 4.57
C HIS A 269 1.80 0.44 5.93
N SER A 270 1.64 1.49 6.73
CA SER A 270 0.92 1.43 8.00
C SER A 270 0.35 2.79 8.36
N HIS A 271 -0.97 2.90 8.38
CA HIS A 271 -1.64 4.06 8.93
C HIS A 271 -1.50 4.16 10.44
N GLY A 272 -1.68 5.39 10.94
CA GLY A 272 -1.75 5.71 12.35
C GLY A 272 -0.42 6.02 13.01
N ASN A 273 -0.52 6.36 14.30
CA ASN A 273 0.65 6.68 15.11
C ASN A 273 1.44 5.43 15.49
N ILE A 274 2.46 5.10 14.71
CA ILE A 274 3.36 3.97 14.95
C ILE A 274 4.71 4.36 15.56
N ASN A 275 4.85 5.61 16.03
CA ASN A 275 6.07 6.10 16.69
C ASN A 275 6.63 5.14 17.76
N PRO A 276 5.80 4.44 18.59
CA PRO A 276 6.32 3.54 19.63
C PRO A 276 7.08 2.32 19.13
N ILE A 277 6.99 1.99 17.84
CA ILE A 277 7.71 0.86 17.23
C ILE A 277 8.70 1.27 16.13
N MET A 278 8.95 2.57 15.96
CA MET A 278 9.88 3.05 14.94
C MET A 278 11.31 2.52 15.12
N ASP A 279 11.77 2.41 16.38
CA ASP A 279 13.08 1.81 16.66
C ASP A 279 13.14 0.32 16.24
N ASP A 280 12.05 -0.43 16.44
CA ASP A 280 11.93 -1.81 15.96
C ASP A 280 11.99 -1.88 14.43
N LEU A 281 11.27 -1.00 13.71
CA LEU A 281 11.26 -0.97 12.25
C LEU A 281 12.65 -0.61 11.68
N TYR A 282 13.32 0.36 12.30
CA TYR A 282 14.69 0.74 11.94
C TYR A 282 15.67 -0.44 12.11
N GLU A 283 15.61 -1.16 13.24
CA GLU A 283 16.45 -2.33 13.51
C GLU A 283 16.19 -3.48 12.52
N LEU A 284 14.92 -3.68 12.11
CA LEU A 284 14.54 -4.71 11.14
C LEU A 284 15.10 -4.43 9.74
N GLY A 285 15.35 -3.17 9.41
CA GLY A 285 15.82 -2.75 8.11
C GLY A 285 14.67 -2.69 7.10
N ILE A 286 13.56 -2.05 7.49
CA ILE A 286 12.56 -1.58 6.55
C ILE A 286 13.20 -0.47 5.71
N ASP A 287 13.10 -0.56 4.38
CA ASP A 287 13.75 0.41 3.48
C ASP A 287 12.88 1.64 3.28
N MET A 288 11.55 1.47 3.23
CA MET A 288 10.59 2.55 3.02
C MET A 288 9.39 2.42 3.95
N LEU A 289 8.84 3.57 4.37
CA LEU A 289 7.64 3.65 5.22
C LEU A 289 6.64 4.68 4.69
N ASN A 290 5.36 4.29 4.54
CA ASN A 290 4.22 5.15 4.22
C ASN A 290 2.93 4.73 4.96
N PRO A 291 1.91 5.61 5.05
CA PRO A 291 2.03 7.05 4.89
C PRO A 291 2.68 7.68 6.12
N VAL A 292 3.42 8.75 5.90
CA VAL A 292 3.87 9.58 7.02
C VAL A 292 2.94 10.78 7.07
N ASP A 293 1.82 10.64 7.80
CA ASP A 293 0.79 11.67 7.91
C ASP A 293 0.95 12.48 9.21
N PRO A 294 1.13 13.80 9.11
CA PRO A 294 1.24 14.65 10.30
C PRO A 294 -0.04 14.68 11.16
N THR A 295 -1.22 14.33 10.62
CA THR A 295 -2.46 14.22 11.40
C THR A 295 -2.51 12.96 12.27
N GLU A 296 -1.66 11.99 11.99
CA GLU A 296 -1.47 10.75 12.75
C GLU A 296 -0.24 10.85 13.67
N HIS A 297 0.21 12.07 13.98
CA HIS A 297 1.43 12.35 14.77
C HIS A 297 2.74 11.82 14.17
N MET A 298 2.76 11.54 12.87
CA MET A 298 3.94 11.12 12.14
C MET A 298 4.58 12.34 11.45
N ASP A 299 5.49 13.04 12.15
CA ASP A 299 6.18 14.21 11.63
C ASP A 299 7.40 13.81 10.79
N ILE A 300 7.31 14.02 9.47
CA ILE A 300 8.34 13.57 8.52
C ILE A 300 9.70 14.21 8.78
N ALA A 301 9.77 15.47 9.23
CA ALA A 301 11.05 16.12 9.47
C ALA A 301 11.78 15.47 10.66
N SER A 302 11.06 15.21 11.75
CA SER A 302 11.59 14.53 12.94
C SER A 302 11.97 13.08 12.63
N LEU A 303 11.18 12.39 11.80
CA LEU A 303 11.45 11.00 11.41
C LEU A 303 12.69 10.90 10.52
N VAL A 304 12.83 11.82 9.56
CA VAL A 304 14.03 11.89 8.70
C VAL A 304 15.27 12.22 9.52
N GLU A 305 15.19 13.16 10.47
CA GLU A 305 16.32 13.50 11.36
C GLU A 305 16.79 12.27 12.15
N ARG A 306 15.86 11.42 12.61
CA ARG A 306 16.16 10.30 13.50
C ARG A 306 16.50 8.99 12.79
N TYR A 307 15.87 8.72 11.65
CA TYR A 307 15.90 7.42 10.98
C TYR A 307 16.21 7.49 9.47
N GLY A 308 16.37 8.71 8.93
CA GLY A 308 16.52 8.93 7.49
C GLY A 308 17.84 8.48 6.90
N ASP A 309 18.79 8.04 7.73
CA ASP A 309 20.02 7.38 7.31
C ASP A 309 19.79 5.95 6.81
N ARG A 310 18.60 5.38 7.07
CA ARG A 310 18.27 4.00 6.71
C ARG A 310 16.85 3.82 6.19
N ILE A 311 15.90 4.61 6.64
CA ILE A 311 14.50 4.53 6.20
C ILE A 311 14.18 5.71 5.31
N THR A 312 13.73 5.46 4.10
CA THR A 312 13.18 6.48 3.22
C THR A 312 11.69 6.65 3.48
N PHE A 313 11.29 7.86 3.83
CA PHE A 313 9.92 8.16 4.18
C PHE A 313 9.10 8.56 2.95
N VAL A 314 7.85 8.15 2.94
CA VAL A 314 6.86 8.44 1.90
C VAL A 314 5.64 9.07 2.56
N GLY A 315 5.37 10.35 2.29
CA GLY A 315 4.26 11.05 2.94
C GLY A 315 4.51 12.55 3.06
N GLY A 316 4.16 13.11 4.22
CA GLY A 316 4.35 14.51 4.59
C GLY A 316 3.22 15.44 4.19
N ILE A 317 2.27 15.04 3.33
CA ILE A 317 1.08 15.82 3.01
C ILE A 317 -0.03 15.49 4.01
N ASN A 318 -0.58 16.54 4.61
CA ASN A 318 -1.72 16.44 5.51
C ASN A 318 -2.97 15.97 4.76
N LYS A 319 -3.75 15.04 5.31
CA LYS A 319 -4.97 14.49 4.67
C LYS A 319 -6.03 15.54 4.32
N PHE A 320 -6.01 16.71 4.97
CA PHE A 320 -6.92 17.84 4.67
C PHE A 320 -6.29 18.87 3.72
N PHE A 321 -5.14 18.58 3.13
CA PHE A 321 -4.38 19.53 2.31
C PHE A 321 -5.21 20.12 1.15
N PHE A 322 -5.99 19.30 0.47
CA PHE A 322 -6.79 19.75 -0.67
C PHE A 322 -8.04 20.56 -0.29
N ASP A 323 -8.43 20.57 0.99
CA ASP A 323 -9.49 21.44 1.52
C ASP A 323 -9.03 22.87 1.78
N TRP A 324 -7.72 23.11 1.74
CA TRP A 324 -7.14 24.42 2.03
C TRP A 324 -7.08 25.31 0.78
N ASP A 325 -7.05 26.64 1.02
CA ASP A 325 -6.77 27.60 -0.05
C ASP A 325 -5.32 27.48 -0.57
N GLU A 326 -5.08 28.08 -1.74
CA GLU A 326 -3.79 28.01 -2.44
C GLU A 326 -2.62 28.57 -1.64
N VAL A 327 -2.85 29.64 -0.87
CA VAL A 327 -1.81 30.31 -0.08
C VAL A 327 -1.35 29.35 1.03
N ARG A 328 -2.29 28.74 1.74
CA ARG A 328 -2.01 27.80 2.79
C ARG A 328 -1.35 26.51 2.25
N GLN A 329 -1.81 26.02 1.11
CA GLN A 329 -1.18 24.88 0.42
C GLN A 329 0.29 25.17 0.09
N TRP A 330 0.55 26.35 -0.50
CA TRP A 330 1.91 26.79 -0.84
C TRP A 330 2.80 26.92 0.39
N GLU A 331 2.34 27.62 1.43
CA GLU A 331 3.10 27.81 2.67
C GLU A 331 3.45 26.48 3.32
N TYR A 332 2.51 25.54 3.34
CA TYR A 332 2.70 24.22 3.88
C TYR A 332 3.78 23.42 3.12
N LEU A 333 3.65 23.33 1.80
CA LEU A 333 4.63 22.62 0.96
C LEU A 333 6.02 23.29 1.05
N ASN A 334 6.08 24.62 1.02
CA ASN A 334 7.32 25.36 1.13
C ASN A 334 8.02 25.09 2.49
N LYS A 335 7.26 25.08 3.58
CA LYS A 335 7.77 24.67 4.90
C LYS A 335 8.30 23.25 4.89
N LEU A 336 7.56 22.32 4.30
CA LEU A 336 7.97 20.91 4.21
C LEU A 336 9.30 20.76 3.45
N TYR A 337 9.41 21.34 2.26
CA TYR A 337 10.64 21.30 1.46
C TYR A 337 11.85 21.95 2.16
N SER A 338 11.62 22.98 2.96
CA SER A 338 12.69 23.67 3.70
C SER A 338 13.12 22.93 4.98
N SER A 339 12.22 22.18 5.62
CA SER A 339 12.48 21.53 6.91
C SER A 339 13.08 20.14 6.79
N VAL A 340 12.72 19.38 5.76
CA VAL A 340 13.26 18.03 5.53
C VAL A 340 14.60 18.13 4.81
N GLN A 341 15.67 17.60 5.38
CA GLN A 341 17.04 17.78 4.87
C GLN A 341 17.56 16.63 4.01
N ALA A 342 16.92 15.46 4.07
CA ALA A 342 17.24 14.30 3.22
C ALA A 342 16.21 14.13 2.09
N GLY A 343 16.48 13.23 1.17
CA GLY A 343 15.53 12.83 0.15
C GLY A 343 14.32 12.10 0.75
N PHE A 344 13.15 12.30 0.15
CA PHE A 344 11.91 11.62 0.55
C PHE A 344 10.92 11.56 -0.61
N PHE A 345 9.90 10.72 -0.47
CA PHE A 345 8.78 10.71 -1.39
C PHE A 345 7.64 11.56 -0.82
N LEU A 346 7.27 12.59 -1.55
CA LEU A 346 6.13 13.45 -1.20
C LEU A 346 4.83 12.76 -1.60
N MET A 347 4.02 12.38 -0.63
CA MET A 347 2.78 11.65 -0.83
C MET A 347 1.64 12.24 0.00
N ASP A 348 0.43 12.23 -0.58
CA ASP A 348 -0.82 12.39 0.16
C ASP A 348 -1.15 11.09 0.92
N SER A 349 -1.71 11.21 2.11
CA SER A 349 -1.99 10.05 2.98
C SER A 349 -3.38 9.45 2.78
N GLY A 350 -4.29 10.19 2.19
CA GLY A 350 -5.69 9.79 2.04
C GLY A 350 -6.11 9.46 0.60
N GLY A 351 -5.16 9.48 -0.34
CA GLY A 351 -5.49 9.51 -1.75
C GLY A 351 -5.90 10.92 -2.22
N ILE A 352 -6.15 11.07 -3.52
CA ILE A 352 -6.65 12.33 -4.06
C ILE A 352 -8.16 12.35 -3.85
N PRO A 353 -8.70 13.34 -3.09
CA PRO A 353 -10.14 13.45 -2.90
C PRO A 353 -10.89 13.57 -4.25
N GLU A 354 -12.09 13.02 -4.32
CA GLU A 354 -12.96 13.09 -5.52
C GLU A 354 -13.22 14.52 -5.99
N CYS A 355 -13.15 15.51 -5.07
CA CYS A 355 -13.32 16.92 -5.40
C CYS A 355 -12.14 17.55 -6.16
N VAL A 356 -11.00 16.84 -6.27
CA VAL A 356 -9.81 17.35 -6.95
C VAL A 356 -9.94 17.17 -8.45
N GLY A 357 -10.34 18.23 -9.14
CA GLY A 357 -10.43 18.25 -10.59
C GLY A 357 -9.08 18.47 -11.29
N LYS A 358 -9.11 18.52 -12.63
CA LYS A 358 -7.91 18.74 -13.47
C LYS A 358 -7.15 20.03 -13.14
N ALA A 359 -7.86 21.09 -12.75
CA ALA A 359 -7.26 22.39 -12.44
C ALA A 359 -6.48 22.34 -11.11
N GLU A 360 -7.09 21.77 -10.07
CA GLU A 360 -6.49 21.60 -8.75
C GLU A 360 -5.27 20.66 -8.82
N TRP A 361 -5.40 19.55 -9.53
CA TRP A 361 -4.30 18.62 -9.77
C TRP A 361 -3.12 19.26 -10.51
N ARG A 362 -3.40 20.04 -11.55
CA ARG A 362 -2.37 20.78 -12.29
C ARG A 362 -1.66 21.77 -11.39
N ARG A 363 -2.41 22.59 -10.66
CA ARG A 363 -1.87 23.59 -9.72
C ARG A 363 -1.00 22.93 -8.65
N PHE A 364 -1.46 21.84 -8.04
CA PHE A 364 -0.66 21.09 -7.07
C PHE A 364 0.68 20.63 -7.65
N ASN A 365 0.67 20.12 -8.87
CA ASN A 365 1.89 19.71 -9.54
C ASN A 365 2.81 20.88 -9.91
N GLU A 366 2.25 22.01 -10.32
CA GLU A 366 3.01 23.25 -10.58
C GLU A 366 3.71 23.76 -9.32
N MET A 367 3.04 23.76 -8.17
CA MET A 367 3.65 24.12 -6.88
C MET A 367 4.84 23.20 -6.54
N LYS A 368 4.69 21.89 -6.70
CA LYS A 368 5.77 20.91 -6.44
C LYS A 368 6.96 21.13 -7.38
N ASP A 369 6.71 21.37 -8.66
CA ASP A 369 7.73 21.58 -9.66
C ASP A 369 8.48 22.93 -9.44
N GLU A 370 7.81 23.94 -8.91
CA GLU A 370 8.42 25.20 -8.51
C GLU A 370 9.30 25.04 -7.27
N LEU A 371 8.80 24.38 -6.22
CA LEU A 371 9.57 24.10 -5.02
C LEU A 371 10.80 23.25 -5.30
N LYS A 372 10.67 22.25 -6.16
CA LYS A 372 11.80 21.45 -6.64
C LYS A 372 12.88 22.32 -7.28
N ARG A 373 12.51 23.29 -8.12
CA ARG A 373 13.45 24.23 -8.72
C ARG A 373 14.07 25.17 -7.68
N MET A 374 13.29 25.66 -6.72
CA MET A 374 13.75 26.59 -5.67
C MET A 374 14.76 25.93 -4.74
N TYR A 375 14.54 24.68 -4.35
CA TYR A 375 15.39 23.96 -3.41
C TYR A 375 16.44 23.07 -4.09
N GLY A 376 16.38 22.91 -5.42
CA GLY A 376 17.33 22.07 -6.17
C GLY A 376 17.21 20.56 -5.88
N ARG A 377 15.98 20.10 -5.55
CA ARG A 377 15.76 18.76 -4.99
C ARG A 377 14.66 18.00 -5.69
#